data_81c115cea082a7b3244d91200064200f
#
_entry.id   81c115cea082a7b3244d91200064200f
#
_cell.length_a   1.000
_cell.length_b   1.000
_cell.length_c   1.000
_cell.angle_alpha   90.00
_cell.angle_beta   90.00
_cell.angle_gamma   90.00
#
_symmetry.space_group_name_H-M   'P 1'
#
loop_
_entity.id
_entity.type
_entity.pdbx_description
1 polymer ?
#
loop_
_entity_poly.entity_id
_entity_poly.type
_entity_poly.pdbx_seq_one_letter_code
_entity_poly.pdbx_strand_id
1 'polypeptide(L)'
;MVQEYDVVVIGAGHAGIEAGLASARRGAKTLMLTINLDNIAFMPCNPSVGGPAKGIVVREIDALGGQMAKTIDKTHIQMRMLNTGKGPAVRALRAQADKVLYQQEMKRVLENEDNLDIMQGMVDELIIEDNEVKGVRTNIGTEYRSR
;
A
#
# COMPACT_ATOMS: atom_id res chain seq x y z
N MET A 1 21.05 17.74 -3.02
CA MET A 1 20.79 17.12 -4.33
C MET A 1 19.29 16.93 -4.44
N VAL A 2 18.66 17.46 -5.48
CA VAL A 2 17.24 17.21 -5.76
C VAL A 2 17.14 15.81 -6.37
N GLN A 3 16.33 14.94 -5.80
CA GLN A 3 16.09 13.61 -6.35
C GLN A 3 14.82 13.65 -7.21
N GLU A 4 14.91 13.11 -8.42
CA GLU A 4 13.81 13.07 -9.37
C GLU A 4 13.22 11.66 -9.47
N TYR A 5 11.91 11.60 -9.46
CA TYR A 5 11.09 10.40 -9.60
C TYR A 5 9.99 10.63 -10.66
N ASP A 6 9.46 9.56 -11.21
CA ASP A 6 8.28 9.64 -12.07
C ASP A 6 7.01 9.76 -11.21
N VAL A 7 6.99 9.06 -10.07
CA VAL A 7 5.85 9.03 -9.13
C VAL A 7 6.33 9.18 -7.70
N VAL A 8 5.66 10.02 -6.92
CA VAL A 8 5.85 10.10 -5.47
C VAL A 8 4.55 9.71 -4.78
N VAL A 9 4.61 8.69 -3.93
CA VAL A 9 3.48 8.19 -3.13
C VAL A 9 3.65 8.65 -1.69
N ILE A 10 2.65 9.33 -1.15
CA ILE A 10 2.65 9.82 0.23
C ILE A 10 1.83 8.87 1.10
N GLY A 11 2.53 8.17 1.99
CA GLY A 11 1.95 7.22 2.92
C GLY A 11 2.06 5.75 2.48
N ALA A 12 2.51 4.89 3.40
CA ALA A 12 2.65 3.45 3.21
C ALA A 12 1.52 2.64 3.90
N GLY A 13 0.31 3.16 3.86
CA GLY A 13 -0.90 2.39 4.13
C GLY A 13 -1.25 1.51 2.92
N HIS A 14 -2.32 0.69 3.03
CA HIS A 14 -2.66 -0.27 1.98
C HIS A 14 -2.86 0.37 0.59
N ALA A 15 -3.52 1.52 0.52
CA ALA A 15 -3.71 2.24 -0.74
C ALA A 15 -2.38 2.73 -1.35
N GLY A 16 -1.51 3.31 -0.52
CA GLY A 16 -0.19 3.77 -0.97
C GLY A 16 0.70 2.61 -1.44
N ILE A 17 0.66 1.48 -0.73
CA ILE A 17 1.39 0.27 -1.11
C ILE A 17 0.95 -0.23 -2.50
N GLU A 18 -0.35 -0.35 -2.74
CA GLU A 18 -0.86 -0.78 -4.04
C GLU A 18 -0.51 0.22 -5.15
N ALA A 19 -0.59 1.53 -4.87
CA ALA A 19 -0.20 2.57 -5.82
C ALA A 19 1.30 2.53 -6.14
N GLY A 20 2.15 2.42 -5.12
CA GLY A 20 3.60 2.36 -5.29
C GLY A 20 4.05 1.11 -6.07
N LEU A 21 3.54 -0.06 -5.71
CA LEU A 21 3.82 -1.30 -6.42
C LEU A 21 3.31 -1.29 -7.86
N ALA A 22 2.10 -0.75 -8.09
CA ALA A 22 1.55 -0.64 -9.44
C ALA A 22 2.41 0.25 -10.32
N SER A 23 2.88 1.39 -9.80
CA SER A 23 3.76 2.32 -10.52
C SER A 23 5.13 1.69 -10.83
N ALA A 24 5.79 1.13 -9.81
CA ALA A 24 7.10 0.52 -9.93
C ALA A 24 7.11 -0.68 -10.90
N ARG A 25 6.12 -1.56 -10.81
CA ARG A 25 5.96 -2.73 -11.70
C ARG A 25 5.69 -2.36 -13.15
N ARG A 26 5.23 -1.15 -13.41
CA ARG A 26 5.12 -0.59 -14.75
C ARG A 26 6.39 0.11 -15.24
N GLY A 27 7.46 0.06 -14.46
CA GLY A 27 8.76 0.63 -14.79
C GLY A 27 8.94 2.09 -14.43
N ALA A 28 7.98 2.70 -13.72
CA ALA A 28 8.12 4.06 -13.23
C ALA A 28 9.05 4.10 -12.01
N LYS A 29 10.04 5.00 -12.02
CA LYS A 29 10.87 5.27 -10.84
C LYS A 29 10.01 5.91 -9.76
N THR A 30 9.71 5.15 -8.73
CA THR A 30 8.72 5.49 -7.72
C THR A 30 9.37 5.72 -6.35
N LEU A 31 8.98 6.80 -5.68
CA LEU A 31 9.31 7.04 -4.28
C LEU A 31 8.06 6.86 -3.42
N MET A 32 8.18 6.09 -2.34
CA MET A 32 7.16 6.00 -1.28
C MET A 32 7.68 6.66 -0.01
N LEU A 33 6.99 7.70 0.45
CA LEU A 33 7.29 8.39 1.70
C LEU A 33 6.32 7.96 2.79
N THR A 34 6.86 7.62 3.96
CA THR A 34 6.06 7.29 5.14
C THR A 34 6.63 7.95 6.38
N ILE A 35 5.78 8.31 7.32
CA ILE A 35 6.22 8.91 8.60
C ILE A 35 6.94 7.91 9.50
N ASN A 36 6.69 6.61 9.33
CA ASN A 36 7.33 5.55 10.09
C ASN A 36 7.40 4.25 9.27
N LEU A 37 8.61 3.75 9.04
CA LEU A 37 8.87 2.52 8.31
C LEU A 37 8.36 1.25 9.03
N ASP A 38 8.20 1.30 10.34
CA ASP A 38 7.67 0.17 11.11
C ASP A 38 6.14 0.08 11.06
N ASN A 39 5.47 1.12 10.52
CA ASN A 39 4.02 1.15 10.36
C ASN A 39 3.55 0.89 8.92
N ILE A 40 4.42 0.40 8.06
CA ILE A 40 4.05 -0.06 6.72
C ILE A 40 2.98 -1.16 6.83
N ALA A 41 1.90 -1.05 6.05
CA ALA A 41 0.79 -2.00 6.05
C ALA A 41 0.12 -2.21 7.42
N PHE A 42 0.21 -1.22 8.31
CA PHE A 42 -0.31 -1.34 9.67
C PHE A 42 -1.83 -1.59 9.70
N MET A 43 -2.24 -2.59 10.48
CA MET A 43 -3.64 -2.92 10.74
C MET A 43 -3.97 -2.58 12.20
N PRO A 44 -4.44 -1.36 12.53
CA PRO A 44 -4.57 -0.91 13.93
C PRO A 44 -5.66 -1.64 14.71
N CYS A 45 -6.71 -2.08 14.03
CA CYS A 45 -7.84 -2.77 14.65
C CYS A 45 -7.76 -4.28 14.46
N ASN A 46 -8.88 -4.92 14.08
CA ASN A 46 -8.91 -6.34 13.75
C ASN A 46 -8.10 -6.60 12.47
N PRO A 47 -7.01 -7.37 12.54
CA PRO A 47 -6.17 -7.64 11.40
C PRO A 47 -6.86 -8.64 10.46
N SER A 48 -7.78 -8.15 9.64
CA SER A 48 -8.54 -8.99 8.72
C SER A 48 -8.73 -8.32 7.36
N VAL A 49 -8.65 -9.17 6.33
CA VAL A 49 -8.90 -8.81 4.93
C VAL A 49 -10.11 -9.59 4.43
N GLY A 50 -11.02 -8.91 3.74
CA GLY A 50 -12.23 -9.53 3.19
C GLY A 50 -13.51 -9.06 3.86
N GLY A 51 -14.57 -9.86 3.71
CA GLY A 51 -15.93 -9.49 4.08
C GLY A 51 -16.75 -8.94 2.91
N PRO A 52 -18.04 -8.58 3.11
CA PRO A 52 -18.96 -8.29 2.01
C PRO A 52 -18.54 -7.14 1.08
N ALA A 53 -17.90 -6.09 1.61
CA ALA A 53 -17.40 -4.96 0.82
C ALA A 53 -15.92 -5.09 0.48
N LYS A 54 -15.06 -5.24 1.49
CA LYS A 54 -13.60 -5.35 1.29
C LYS A 54 -13.21 -6.53 0.41
N GLY A 55 -13.89 -7.67 0.55
CA GLY A 55 -13.57 -8.86 -0.23
C GLY A 55 -13.77 -8.69 -1.73
N ILE A 56 -14.71 -7.85 -2.15
CA ILE A 56 -14.92 -7.51 -3.57
C ILE A 56 -13.76 -6.67 -4.07
N VAL A 57 -13.44 -5.57 -3.38
CA VAL A 57 -12.34 -4.67 -3.76
C VAL A 57 -11.00 -5.38 -3.79
N VAL A 58 -10.72 -6.24 -2.79
CA VAL A 58 -9.45 -7.01 -2.76
C VAL A 58 -9.33 -7.94 -3.96
N ARG A 59 -10.41 -8.59 -4.41
CA ARG A 59 -10.41 -9.45 -5.60
C ARG A 59 -10.19 -8.66 -6.89
N GLU A 60 -10.77 -7.46 -6.98
CA GLU A 60 -10.56 -6.58 -8.13
C GLU A 60 -9.10 -6.10 -8.20
N ILE A 61 -8.52 -5.70 -7.07
CA ILE A 61 -7.12 -5.34 -6.97
C ILE A 61 -6.21 -6.53 -7.32
N ASP A 62 -6.51 -7.72 -6.81
CA ASP A 62 -5.76 -8.95 -7.11
C ASP A 62 -5.79 -9.30 -8.59
N ALA A 63 -6.96 -9.19 -9.24
CA ALA A 63 -7.10 -9.39 -10.68
C ALA A 63 -6.25 -8.43 -11.52
N LEU A 64 -5.94 -7.26 -10.99
CA LEU A 64 -5.04 -6.27 -11.60
C LEU A 64 -3.56 -6.47 -11.20
N GLY A 65 -3.25 -7.52 -10.46
CA GLY A 65 -1.88 -7.84 -10.05
C GLY A 65 -1.45 -7.27 -8.68
N GLY A 66 -2.41 -6.76 -7.89
CA GLY A 66 -2.17 -6.19 -6.57
C GLY A 66 -1.53 -7.15 -5.56
N GLN A 67 -1.12 -6.60 -4.45
CA GLN A 67 -0.29 -7.32 -3.46
C GLN A 67 -1.08 -7.78 -2.22
N MET A 68 -2.14 -7.08 -1.85
CA MET A 68 -2.87 -7.34 -0.60
C MET A 68 -3.34 -8.80 -0.47
N ALA A 69 -3.95 -9.36 -1.52
CA ALA A 69 -4.43 -10.74 -1.53
C ALA A 69 -3.27 -11.73 -1.41
N LYS A 70 -2.19 -11.52 -2.14
CA LYS A 70 -0.99 -12.38 -2.10
C LYS A 70 -0.36 -12.39 -0.72
N THR A 71 -0.33 -11.25 -0.04
CA THR A 71 0.24 -11.13 1.30
C THR A 71 -0.66 -11.79 2.33
N ILE A 72 -1.98 -11.59 2.27
CA ILE A 72 -2.89 -12.23 3.21
C ILE A 72 -2.93 -13.75 3.04
N ASP A 73 -2.80 -14.26 1.83
CA ASP A 73 -2.74 -15.71 1.57
C ASP A 73 -1.55 -16.38 2.27
N LYS A 74 -0.43 -15.67 2.40
CA LYS A 74 0.77 -16.15 3.12
C LYS A 74 0.71 -16.00 4.63
N THR A 75 -0.10 -15.07 5.12
CA THR A 75 -0.01 -14.59 6.52
C THR A 75 -1.31 -14.74 7.30
N HIS A 76 -2.33 -15.36 6.72
CA HIS A 76 -3.58 -15.62 7.44
C HIS A 76 -3.41 -16.72 8.49
N ILE A 77 -4.06 -16.52 9.62
CA ILE A 77 -4.18 -17.51 10.68
C ILE A 77 -5.52 -18.25 10.63
N GLN A 78 -6.53 -17.62 10.03
CA GLN A 78 -7.85 -18.22 9.83
C GLN A 78 -8.50 -17.63 8.57
N MET A 79 -9.16 -18.49 7.80
CA MET A 79 -9.98 -18.11 6.66
C MET A 79 -11.40 -18.66 6.86
N ARG A 80 -12.41 -17.80 6.77
CA ARG A 80 -13.79 -18.15 7.06
C ARG A 80 -14.76 -17.53 6.06
N MET A 81 -15.74 -18.33 5.62
CA MET A 81 -16.87 -17.81 4.87
C MET A 81 -17.89 -17.18 5.83
N LEU A 82 -18.21 -15.92 5.61
CA LEU A 82 -19.24 -15.17 6.34
C LEU A 82 -20.61 -15.33 5.68
N ASN A 83 -21.67 -15.12 6.47
CA ASN A 83 -23.06 -15.07 6.00
C ASN A 83 -23.53 -16.36 5.30
N THR A 84 -23.05 -17.52 5.72
CA THR A 84 -23.39 -18.81 5.12
C THR A 84 -24.88 -19.16 5.25
N GLY A 85 -25.57 -18.67 6.30
CA GLY A 85 -27.01 -18.81 6.52
C GLY A 85 -27.86 -17.77 5.79
N LYS A 86 -27.26 -16.81 5.09
CA LYS A 86 -27.93 -15.80 4.26
C LYS A 86 -27.76 -16.15 2.78
N GLY A 87 -28.50 -15.53 1.89
CA GLY A 87 -28.43 -15.83 0.46
C GLY A 87 -27.02 -15.73 -0.13
N PRO A 88 -26.74 -16.37 -1.28
CA PRO A 88 -25.38 -16.44 -1.87
C PRO A 88 -24.77 -15.07 -2.19
N ALA A 89 -25.60 -14.08 -2.50
CA ALA A 89 -25.15 -12.72 -2.83
C ALA A 89 -24.39 -11.99 -1.70
N VAL A 90 -24.58 -12.40 -0.45
CA VAL A 90 -23.92 -11.78 0.72
C VAL A 90 -22.85 -12.68 1.34
N ARG A 91 -22.59 -13.86 0.78
CA ARG A 91 -21.50 -14.71 1.21
C ARG A 91 -20.16 -14.07 0.86
N ALA A 92 -19.29 -13.98 1.84
CA ALA A 92 -18.00 -13.31 1.66
C ALA A 92 -16.89 -14.02 2.42
N LEU A 93 -15.76 -14.19 1.77
CA LEU A 93 -14.58 -14.72 2.41
C LEU A 93 -13.92 -13.65 3.28
N ARG A 94 -13.50 -14.02 4.48
CA ARG A 94 -12.74 -13.19 5.39
C ARG A 94 -11.54 -13.97 5.91
N ALA A 95 -10.36 -13.41 5.71
CA ALA A 95 -9.12 -13.92 6.27
C ALA A 95 -8.71 -13.06 7.47
N GLN A 96 -8.35 -13.70 8.57
CA GLN A 96 -7.71 -13.05 9.71
C GLN A 96 -6.20 -13.20 9.57
N ALA A 97 -5.47 -12.08 9.62
CA ALA A 97 -4.03 -12.06 9.48
C ALA A 97 -3.31 -12.27 10.83
N ASP A 98 -2.16 -12.91 10.78
CA ASP A 98 -1.10 -12.59 11.74
C ASP A 98 -0.62 -11.16 11.44
N LYS A 99 -0.88 -10.26 12.38
CA LYS A 99 -0.65 -8.83 12.18
C LYS A 99 0.82 -8.49 11.93
N VAL A 100 1.71 -9.12 12.68
CA VAL A 100 3.15 -8.85 12.59
C VAL A 100 3.71 -9.48 11.32
N LEU A 101 3.35 -10.72 11.04
CA LEU A 101 3.80 -11.42 9.85
C LEU A 101 3.31 -10.74 8.56
N TYR A 102 2.07 -10.21 8.57
CA TYR A 102 1.53 -9.46 7.44
C TYR A 102 2.35 -8.18 7.14
N GLN A 103 2.67 -7.40 8.18
CA GLN A 103 3.51 -6.22 8.04
C GLN A 103 4.92 -6.56 7.54
N GLN A 104 5.55 -7.58 8.11
CA GLN A 104 6.89 -8.04 7.71
C GLN A 104 6.92 -8.51 6.26
N GLU A 105 5.94 -9.33 5.84
CA GLU A 105 5.86 -9.81 4.46
C GLU A 105 5.60 -8.66 3.48
N MET A 106 4.73 -7.71 3.83
CA MET A 106 4.47 -6.55 3.00
C MET A 106 5.71 -5.66 2.86
N LYS A 107 6.39 -5.39 3.97
CA LYS A 107 7.64 -4.62 3.97
C LYS A 107 8.71 -5.31 3.11
N ARG A 108 8.87 -6.64 3.27
CA ARG A 108 9.79 -7.43 2.47
C ARG A 108 9.49 -7.33 0.96
N VAL A 109 8.22 -7.37 0.57
CA VAL A 109 7.81 -7.21 -0.83
C VAL A 109 8.20 -5.84 -1.37
N LEU A 110 7.92 -4.79 -0.62
CA LEU A 110 8.24 -3.42 -1.02
C LEU A 110 9.74 -3.17 -1.14
N GLU A 111 10.53 -3.67 -0.17
CA GLU A 111 12.00 -3.49 -0.14
C GLU A 111 12.71 -4.27 -1.26
N ASN A 112 12.08 -5.30 -1.83
CA ASN A 112 12.62 -6.09 -2.94
C ASN A 112 12.00 -5.74 -4.30
N GLU A 113 11.15 -4.73 -4.36
CA GLU A 113 10.54 -4.32 -5.63
C GLU A 113 11.48 -3.39 -6.39
N ASP A 114 11.76 -3.73 -7.65
CA ASP A 114 12.55 -2.89 -8.54
C ASP A 114 11.83 -1.55 -8.79
N ASN A 115 12.59 -0.47 -9.00
CA ASN A 115 12.10 0.88 -9.24
C ASN A 115 11.28 1.51 -8.09
N LEU A 116 11.32 0.95 -6.88
CA LEU A 116 10.64 1.48 -5.70
C LEU A 116 11.62 1.84 -4.60
N ASP A 117 11.77 3.12 -4.34
CA ASP A 117 12.49 3.61 -3.17
C ASP A 117 11.50 3.90 -2.03
N ILE A 118 11.83 3.44 -0.81
CA ILE A 118 11.02 3.69 0.37
C ILE A 118 11.84 4.53 1.34
N MET A 119 11.29 5.67 1.76
CA MET A 119 11.97 6.57 2.67
C MET A 119 11.07 7.02 3.81
N GLN A 120 11.68 7.20 4.98
CA GLN A 120 10.98 7.83 6.10
C GLN A 120 11.05 9.36 5.95
N GLY A 121 9.89 9.99 5.98
CA GLY A 121 9.76 11.43 5.90
C GLY A 121 8.31 11.87 6.07
N MET A 122 8.13 12.99 6.74
CA MET A 122 6.81 13.63 6.86
C MET A 122 6.71 14.71 5.79
N VAL A 123 5.80 14.52 4.84
CA VAL A 123 5.51 15.52 3.81
C VAL A 123 4.71 16.64 4.43
N ASP A 124 5.19 17.88 4.23
CA ASP A 124 4.61 19.11 4.79
C ASP A 124 3.97 19.97 3.70
N GLU A 125 4.58 20.02 2.52
CA GLU A 125 4.13 20.85 1.42
C GLU A 125 4.16 20.12 0.07
N LEU A 126 3.27 20.55 -0.84
CA LEU A 126 3.35 20.25 -2.26
C LEU A 126 4.15 21.37 -2.95
N ILE A 127 5.09 20.99 -3.80
CA ILE A 127 5.80 21.94 -4.66
C ILE A 127 4.93 22.20 -5.88
N ILE A 128 4.44 23.42 -6.01
CA ILE A 128 3.56 23.83 -7.10
C ILE A 128 4.27 24.90 -7.94
N GLU A 129 4.39 24.67 -9.24
CA GLU A 129 4.96 25.60 -10.21
C GLU A 129 4.01 25.67 -11.42
N ASP A 130 3.69 26.85 -11.88
CA ASP A 130 2.80 27.08 -13.02
C ASP A 130 1.43 26.35 -12.91
N ASN A 131 0.89 26.30 -11.68
CA ASN A 131 -0.36 25.61 -11.33
C ASN A 131 -0.32 24.07 -11.51
N GLU A 132 0.87 23.49 -11.54
CA GLU A 132 1.10 22.04 -11.60
C GLU A 132 1.88 21.58 -10.37
N VAL A 133 1.56 20.39 -9.86
CA VAL A 133 2.34 19.74 -8.80
C VAL A 133 3.63 19.20 -9.41
N LYS A 134 4.77 19.64 -8.89
CA LYS A 134 6.11 19.26 -9.36
C LYS A 134 6.90 18.45 -8.32
N GLY A 135 6.29 18.14 -7.20
CA GLY A 135 6.93 17.35 -6.16
C GLY A 135 6.39 17.64 -4.76
N VAL A 136 7.17 17.22 -3.79
CA VAL A 136 6.85 17.36 -2.37
C VAL A 136 8.05 17.87 -1.58
N ARG A 137 7.78 18.55 -0.46
CA ARG A 137 8.79 18.94 0.53
C ARG A 137 8.45 18.32 1.87
N THR A 138 9.48 17.78 2.52
CA THR A 138 9.35 17.24 3.89
C THR A 138 9.52 18.34 4.92
N ASN A 139 9.06 18.08 6.14
CA ASN A 139 9.18 18.98 7.30
C ASN A 139 10.63 19.35 7.67
N ILE A 140 11.61 18.58 7.22
CA ILE A 140 13.06 18.88 7.40
C ILE A 140 13.67 19.58 6.19
N GLY A 141 12.86 20.00 5.20
CA GLY A 141 13.27 20.75 4.04
C GLY A 141 13.81 19.94 2.87
N THR A 142 13.76 18.60 2.92
CA THR A 142 14.15 17.76 1.77
C THR A 142 13.09 17.82 0.69
N GLU A 143 13.51 18.04 -0.55
CA GLU A 143 12.63 18.11 -1.72
C GLU A 143 12.79 16.87 -2.61
N TYR A 144 11.66 16.34 -3.04
CA TYR A 144 11.58 15.29 -4.05
C TYR A 144 10.72 15.77 -5.21
N ARG A 145 11.28 15.75 -6.40
CA ARG A 145 10.59 16.16 -7.62
C ARG A 145 9.90 14.98 -8.29
N SER A 146 8.74 15.24 -8.87
CA SER A 146 8.01 14.26 -9.71
C SER A 146 7.39 14.96 -10.92
N ARG A 147 7.11 14.17 -11.93
CA ARG A 147 6.49 14.64 -13.18
C ARG A 147 4.97 14.57 -13.11
#